data_f3f08b77de94c0ccd319f64917418c23
#
_entry.id   f3f08b77de94c0ccd319f64917418c23
#
_cell.length_a   1.000
_cell.length_b   1.000
_cell.length_c   1.000
_cell.angle_alpha   90.00
_cell.angle_beta   90.00
_cell.angle_gamma   90.00
#
_symmetry.space_group_name_H-M   'P 1'
#
loop_
_entity.id
_entity.type
_entity.pdbx_description
1 polymer ?
#
loop_
_entity_poly.entity_id
_entity_poly.type
_entity_poly.pdbx_seq_one_letter_code
_entity_poly.pdbx_strand_id
1 'polypeptide(L)'
;MIVLVGFMGAGKTTVGHLLAARLGLPFADSDQVIEQQAGRPVRQIFAQDGEPAFRALEHQVIAGLLDGPDLVLALGGGAAEHPGTRDKLAGAQVVYLHVSYEQALRRVGGDDGRPVLARPDLAALYQHRLAVYAGVATLTVRTDGRRPEAVTEDILARTATLLLDVPERTVSVMQNR
;
A
#
# COMPACT_ATOMS: atom_id res chain seq x y z
N MET A 1 -12.36 1.05 3.19
CA MET A 1 -11.06 1.40 2.53
C MET A 1 -10.18 0.16 2.41
N ILE A 2 -9.49 -0.06 1.27
CA ILE A 2 -8.49 -1.12 1.07
C ILE A 2 -7.14 -0.46 0.81
N VAL A 3 -6.11 -0.87 1.55
CA VAL A 3 -4.75 -0.35 1.40
C VAL A 3 -3.83 -1.45 0.89
N LEU A 4 -3.08 -1.18 -0.17
CA LEU A 4 -2.12 -2.11 -0.76
C LEU A 4 -0.70 -1.75 -0.33
N VAL A 5 -0.01 -2.69 0.33
CA VAL A 5 1.41 -2.58 0.68
C VAL A 5 2.20 -3.68 -0.02
N GLY A 6 3.50 -3.48 -0.16
CA GLY A 6 4.38 -4.46 -0.78
C GLY A 6 5.57 -3.81 -1.48
N PHE A 7 6.56 -4.62 -1.78
CA PHE A 7 7.78 -4.16 -2.42
C PHE A 7 7.54 -3.64 -3.85
N MET A 8 8.53 -2.94 -4.41
CA MET A 8 8.48 -2.57 -5.83
C MET A 8 8.28 -3.81 -6.70
N GLY A 9 7.56 -3.70 -7.82
CA GLY A 9 7.24 -4.85 -8.67
C GLY A 9 6.19 -5.82 -8.10
N ALA A 10 5.63 -5.59 -6.91
CA ALA A 10 4.55 -6.41 -6.36
C ALA A 10 3.22 -6.28 -7.12
N GLY A 11 3.06 -5.23 -7.94
CA GLY A 11 1.86 -5.01 -8.75
C GLY A 11 0.78 -4.15 -8.08
N LYS A 12 1.12 -3.37 -7.04
CA LYS A 12 0.17 -2.55 -6.27
C LYS A 12 -0.71 -1.66 -7.15
N THR A 13 -0.12 -0.90 -8.05
CA THR A 13 -0.85 0.02 -8.93
C THR A 13 -1.79 -0.74 -9.88
N THR A 14 -1.31 -1.81 -10.51
CA THR A 14 -2.11 -2.62 -11.44
C THR A 14 -3.28 -3.32 -10.74
N VAL A 15 -3.00 -4.02 -9.64
CA VAL A 15 -4.03 -4.70 -8.82
C VAL A 15 -4.97 -3.68 -8.19
N GLY A 16 -4.45 -2.52 -7.76
CA GLY A 16 -5.24 -1.44 -7.19
C GLY A 16 -6.29 -0.89 -8.14
N HIS A 17 -5.94 -0.63 -9.39
CA HIS A 17 -6.90 -0.22 -10.41
C HIS A 17 -7.98 -1.28 -10.66
N LEU A 18 -7.60 -2.57 -10.72
CA LEU A 18 -8.56 -3.66 -10.92
C LEU A 18 -9.51 -3.79 -9.71
N LEU A 19 -8.99 -3.71 -8.49
CA LEU A 19 -9.81 -3.73 -7.27
C LEU A 19 -10.78 -2.55 -7.23
N ALA A 20 -10.29 -1.34 -7.49
CA ALA A 20 -11.09 -0.12 -7.51
C ALA A 20 -12.25 -0.24 -8.50
N ALA A 21 -11.98 -0.70 -9.73
CA ALA A 21 -13.00 -0.92 -10.75
C ALA A 21 -14.05 -1.96 -10.32
N ARG A 22 -13.63 -3.06 -9.68
CA ARG A 22 -14.54 -4.12 -9.20
C ARG A 22 -15.41 -3.70 -8.03
N LEU A 23 -14.91 -2.81 -7.17
CA LEU A 23 -15.60 -2.34 -5.98
C LEU A 23 -16.39 -1.04 -6.21
N GLY A 24 -16.26 -0.40 -7.38
CA GLY A 24 -16.83 0.91 -7.64
C GLY A 24 -16.22 2.01 -6.78
N LEU A 25 -14.97 1.86 -6.35
CA LEU A 25 -14.23 2.81 -5.53
C LEU A 25 -13.21 3.60 -6.36
N PRO A 26 -12.86 4.82 -5.95
CA PRO A 26 -11.70 5.52 -6.53
C PRO A 26 -10.39 4.80 -6.18
N PHE A 27 -9.39 4.98 -7.03
CA PHE A 27 -8.00 4.52 -6.79
C PHE A 27 -7.09 5.71 -6.55
N ALA A 28 -6.16 5.58 -5.59
CA ALA A 28 -5.06 6.51 -5.38
C ALA A 28 -3.74 5.76 -5.19
N ASP A 29 -2.64 6.34 -5.72
CA ASP A 29 -1.27 5.93 -5.43
C ASP A 29 -0.61 7.05 -4.63
N SER A 30 -0.12 6.76 -3.42
CA SER A 30 0.41 7.78 -2.52
C SER A 30 1.58 8.56 -3.12
N ASP A 31 2.44 7.90 -3.92
CA ASP A 31 3.56 8.56 -4.57
C ASP A 31 3.06 9.58 -5.61
N GLN A 32 2.02 9.22 -6.39
CA GLN A 32 1.40 10.15 -7.36
C GLN A 32 0.73 11.34 -6.66
N VAL A 33 0.03 11.12 -5.55
CA VAL A 33 -0.60 12.21 -4.78
C VAL A 33 0.46 13.15 -4.22
N ILE A 34 1.57 12.61 -3.71
CA ILE A 34 2.71 13.42 -3.23
C ILE A 34 3.28 14.26 -4.38
N GLU A 35 3.53 13.68 -5.54
CA GLU A 35 4.05 14.39 -6.71
C GLU A 35 3.12 15.53 -7.17
N GLN A 36 1.81 15.26 -7.19
CA GLN A 36 0.81 16.28 -7.53
C GLN A 36 0.79 17.44 -6.54
N GLN A 37 0.85 17.16 -5.24
CA GLN A 37 0.86 18.20 -4.20
C GLN A 37 2.16 18.98 -4.16
N ALA A 38 3.31 18.31 -4.36
CA ALA A 38 4.62 18.94 -4.35
C ALA A 38 4.96 19.65 -5.66
N GLY A 39 4.23 19.39 -6.76
CA GLY A 39 4.51 19.92 -8.10
C GLY A 39 5.82 19.41 -8.72
N ARG A 40 6.39 18.34 -8.18
CA ARG A 40 7.68 17.77 -8.62
C ARG A 40 7.75 16.25 -8.29
N PRO A 41 8.53 15.49 -9.08
CA PRO A 41 8.62 14.04 -8.89
C PRO A 41 9.32 13.67 -7.56
N VAL A 42 8.97 12.50 -6.99
CA VAL A 42 9.52 11.96 -5.74
C VAL A 42 11.05 11.98 -5.74
N ARG A 43 11.69 11.58 -6.85
CA ARG A 43 13.16 11.61 -6.97
C ARG A 43 13.76 13.00 -6.74
N GLN A 44 13.06 14.05 -7.15
CA GLN A 44 13.52 15.43 -6.98
C GLN A 44 13.34 15.90 -5.53
N ILE A 45 12.25 15.47 -4.86
CA ILE A 45 12.03 15.73 -3.43
C ILE A 45 13.16 15.09 -2.62
N PHE A 46 13.50 13.83 -2.90
CA PHE A 46 14.63 13.16 -2.25
C PHE A 46 15.96 13.87 -2.47
N ALA A 47 16.23 14.32 -3.69
CA ALA A 47 17.50 14.98 -4.04
C ALA A 47 17.65 16.36 -3.42
N GLN A 48 16.56 17.12 -3.30
CA GLN A 48 16.60 18.51 -2.85
C GLN A 48 16.33 18.66 -1.34
N ASP A 49 15.37 17.89 -0.80
CA ASP A 49 14.89 18.05 0.57
C ASP A 49 15.37 16.91 1.49
N GLY A 50 15.88 15.82 0.91
CA GLY A 50 16.35 14.64 1.63
C GLY A 50 15.25 13.67 2.05
N GLU A 51 15.67 12.48 2.47
CA GLU A 51 14.74 11.40 2.86
C GLU A 51 13.85 11.78 4.07
N PRO A 52 14.35 12.44 5.15
CA PRO A 52 13.50 12.78 6.29
C PRO A 52 12.33 13.71 5.93
N ALA A 53 12.58 14.72 5.08
CA ALA A 53 11.53 15.63 4.63
C ALA A 53 10.50 14.91 3.75
N PHE A 54 10.95 14.04 2.85
CA PHE A 54 10.05 13.19 2.07
C PHE A 54 9.17 12.32 2.96
N ARG A 55 9.75 11.65 3.99
CA ARG A 55 8.99 10.77 4.89
C ARG A 55 7.94 11.51 5.71
N ALA A 56 8.24 12.74 6.13
CA ALA A 56 7.26 13.59 6.81
C ALA A 56 6.09 13.96 5.88
N LEU A 57 6.38 14.35 4.63
CA LEU A 57 5.37 14.65 3.63
C LEU A 57 4.54 13.41 3.26
N GLU A 58 5.19 12.26 3.04
CA GLU A 58 4.56 10.97 2.74
C GLU A 58 3.57 10.59 3.85
N HIS A 59 3.99 10.68 5.12
CA HIS A 59 3.11 10.40 6.25
C HIS A 59 1.90 11.34 6.29
N GLN A 60 2.10 12.64 6.10
CA GLN A 60 1.02 13.64 6.10
C GLN A 60 -0.01 13.36 5.00
N VAL A 61 0.44 13.07 3.78
CA VAL A 61 -0.43 12.77 2.64
C VAL A 61 -1.23 11.48 2.90
N ILE A 62 -0.55 10.43 3.35
CA ILE A 62 -1.20 9.15 3.64
C ILE A 62 -2.22 9.29 4.78
N ALA A 63 -1.89 10.03 5.84
CA ALA A 63 -2.83 10.30 6.94
C ALA A 63 -4.10 10.98 6.43
N GLY A 64 -3.98 12.00 5.57
CA GLY A 64 -5.12 12.68 4.96
C GLY A 64 -5.96 11.77 4.06
N LEU A 65 -5.33 10.87 3.31
CA LEU A 65 -6.04 9.88 2.49
C LEU A 65 -6.78 8.83 3.34
N LEU A 66 -6.19 8.38 4.44
CA LEU A 66 -6.80 7.41 5.35
C LEU A 66 -7.96 7.99 6.17
N ASP A 67 -7.94 9.30 6.46
CA ASP A 67 -9.01 10.01 7.14
C ASP A 67 -10.15 10.43 6.18
N GLY A 68 -9.96 10.24 4.87
CA GLY A 68 -10.90 10.59 3.81
C GLY A 68 -11.96 9.51 3.50
N PRO A 69 -12.66 9.66 2.38
CA PRO A 69 -13.66 8.70 1.92
C PRO A 69 -13.02 7.37 1.51
N ASP A 70 -13.84 6.32 1.41
CA ASP A 70 -13.40 5.00 1.00
C ASP A 70 -12.79 4.99 -0.40
N LEU A 71 -11.61 4.40 -0.51
CA LEU A 71 -10.87 4.23 -1.75
C LEU A 71 -9.98 2.97 -1.70
N VAL A 72 -9.41 2.60 -2.83
CA VAL A 72 -8.28 1.66 -2.92
C VAL A 72 -7.00 2.48 -2.98
N LEU A 73 -6.13 2.33 -1.97
CA LEU A 73 -4.90 3.10 -1.81
C LEU A 73 -3.67 2.21 -1.99
N ALA A 74 -2.83 2.50 -2.98
CA ALA A 74 -1.50 1.90 -3.08
C ALA A 74 -0.49 2.78 -2.35
N LEU A 75 0.26 2.19 -1.42
CA LEU A 75 1.31 2.91 -0.69
C LEU A 75 2.67 2.80 -1.36
N GLY A 76 3.46 3.87 -1.29
CA GLY A 76 4.89 3.86 -1.57
C GLY A 76 5.61 2.78 -0.75
N GLY A 77 6.68 2.19 -1.32
CA GLY A 77 7.33 1.01 -0.73
C GLY A 77 7.92 1.23 0.67
N GLY A 78 8.21 2.47 1.07
CA GLY A 78 8.74 2.80 2.40
C GLY A 78 7.70 3.35 3.37
N ALA A 79 6.49 3.62 2.93
CA ALA A 79 5.49 4.32 3.72
C ALA A 79 5.15 3.64 5.05
N ALA A 80 5.10 2.30 5.07
CA ALA A 80 4.83 1.53 6.28
C ALA A 80 6.02 1.49 7.27
N GLU A 81 7.18 2.04 6.92
CA GLU A 81 8.31 2.16 7.86
C GLU A 81 8.07 3.27 8.89
N HIS A 82 7.27 4.28 8.57
CA HIS A 82 6.94 5.36 9.49
C HIS A 82 5.96 4.89 10.58
N PRO A 83 6.27 5.05 11.89
CA PRO A 83 5.42 4.58 12.99
C PRO A 83 4.00 5.13 12.92
N GLY A 84 3.84 6.44 12.73
CA GLY A 84 2.52 7.07 12.65
C GLY A 84 1.68 6.59 11.47
N THR A 85 2.31 6.18 10.35
CA THR A 85 1.59 5.55 9.24
C THR A 85 1.09 4.16 9.65
N ARG A 86 1.91 3.35 10.35
CA ARG A 86 1.46 2.05 10.87
C ARG A 86 0.28 2.17 11.82
N ASP A 87 0.31 3.16 12.73
CA ASP A 87 -0.80 3.40 13.66
C ASP A 87 -2.11 3.73 12.92
N LYS A 88 -2.03 4.54 11.87
CA LYS A 88 -3.18 4.86 11.00
C LYS A 88 -3.69 3.64 10.23
N LEU A 89 -2.80 2.74 9.81
CA LEU A 89 -3.16 1.53 9.08
C LEU A 89 -3.92 0.50 9.92
N ALA A 90 -3.82 0.56 11.26
CA ALA A 90 -4.49 -0.39 12.16
C ALA A 90 -6.02 -0.43 12.00
N GLY A 91 -6.63 0.63 11.48
CA GLY A 91 -8.09 0.70 11.20
C GLY A 91 -8.49 0.34 9.78
N ALA A 92 -7.54 0.02 8.88
CA ALA A 92 -7.79 -0.24 7.48
C ALA A 92 -7.67 -1.73 7.11
N GLN A 93 -8.31 -2.11 6.01
CA GLN A 93 -8.08 -3.42 5.39
C GLN A 93 -6.76 -3.37 4.61
N VAL A 94 -5.67 -3.84 5.22
CA VAL A 94 -4.34 -3.79 4.62
C VAL A 94 -4.02 -5.11 3.92
N VAL A 95 -3.82 -5.05 2.61
CA VAL A 95 -3.45 -6.20 1.77
C VAL A 95 -1.97 -6.12 1.41
N TYR A 96 -1.19 -7.06 1.91
CA TYR A 96 0.20 -7.22 1.54
C TYR A 96 0.32 -8.04 0.25
N LEU A 97 0.73 -7.41 -0.83
CA LEU A 97 1.10 -8.06 -2.08
C LEU A 97 2.54 -8.56 -1.98
N HIS A 98 2.70 -9.84 -1.65
CA HIS A 98 4.00 -10.48 -1.53
C HIS A 98 4.54 -10.86 -2.92
N VAL A 99 5.75 -10.43 -3.22
CA VAL A 99 6.53 -10.79 -4.40
C VAL A 99 7.91 -11.25 -3.96
N SER A 100 8.47 -12.31 -4.55
CA SER A 100 9.84 -12.71 -4.28
C SER A 100 10.85 -11.66 -4.79
N TYR A 101 12.00 -11.58 -4.16
CA TYR A 101 13.04 -10.61 -4.51
C TYR A 101 13.44 -10.72 -5.99
N GLU A 102 13.66 -11.95 -6.46
CA GLU A 102 14.02 -12.22 -7.84
C GLU A 102 12.92 -11.78 -8.84
N GLN A 103 11.66 -12.06 -8.52
CA GLN A 103 10.54 -11.66 -9.37
C GLN A 103 10.34 -10.15 -9.34
N ALA A 104 10.56 -9.51 -8.19
CA ALA A 104 10.50 -8.05 -8.06
C ALA A 104 11.53 -7.39 -8.99
N LEU A 105 12.77 -7.85 -8.97
CA LEU A 105 13.83 -7.33 -9.85
C LEU A 105 13.52 -7.54 -11.33
N ARG A 106 13.00 -8.72 -11.71
CA ARG A 106 12.59 -8.98 -13.10
C ARG A 106 11.51 -8.03 -13.58
N ARG A 107 10.53 -7.70 -12.72
CA ARG A 107 9.41 -6.83 -13.10
C ARG A 107 9.78 -5.35 -13.19
N VAL A 108 10.78 -4.91 -12.43
CA VAL A 108 11.23 -3.51 -12.43
C VAL A 108 12.52 -3.28 -13.21
N GLY A 109 13.15 -4.34 -13.72
CA GLY A 109 14.34 -4.25 -14.56
C GLY A 109 14.05 -3.42 -15.82
N GLY A 110 14.72 -2.24 -15.92
CA GLY A 110 14.49 -1.26 -16.98
C GLY A 110 13.75 0.00 -16.56
N ASP A 111 13.34 0.13 -15.30
CA ASP A 111 12.73 1.35 -14.75
C ASP A 111 13.80 2.27 -14.12
N ASP A 112 14.44 3.10 -14.95
CA ASP A 112 15.48 4.06 -14.51
C ASP A 112 14.95 5.17 -13.59
N GLY A 113 13.64 5.22 -13.36
CA GLY A 113 12.98 6.24 -12.53
C GLY A 113 13.02 5.98 -11.02
N ARG A 114 13.52 4.82 -10.54
CA ARG A 114 13.46 4.45 -9.13
C ARG A 114 14.83 4.52 -8.44
N PRO A 115 15.09 5.56 -7.61
CA PRO A 115 16.38 5.71 -6.90
C PRO A 115 16.75 4.50 -6.05
N VAL A 116 15.74 3.77 -5.54
CA VAL A 116 15.94 2.60 -4.66
C VAL A 116 16.64 1.43 -5.39
N LEU A 117 16.50 1.30 -6.72
CA LEU A 117 17.16 0.23 -7.49
C LEU A 117 18.69 0.37 -7.51
N ALA A 118 19.22 1.58 -7.38
CA ALA A 118 20.65 1.84 -7.34
C ALA A 118 21.31 1.58 -5.97
N ARG A 119 20.55 1.18 -4.96
CA ARG A 119 21.06 0.95 -3.61
C ARG A 119 21.89 -0.34 -3.55
N PRO A 120 23.10 -0.31 -2.99
CA PRO A 120 23.92 -1.51 -2.83
C PRO A 120 23.33 -2.50 -1.80
N ASP A 121 22.49 -2.02 -0.88
CA ASP A 121 21.85 -2.77 0.20
C ASP A 121 20.40 -3.21 -0.15
N LEU A 122 20.02 -3.22 -1.44
CA LEU A 122 18.64 -3.49 -1.88
C LEU A 122 18.09 -4.83 -1.37
N ALA A 123 18.92 -5.89 -1.32
CA ALA A 123 18.51 -7.19 -0.80
C ALA A 123 18.23 -7.13 0.72
N ALA A 124 19.06 -6.41 1.48
CA ALA A 124 18.86 -6.21 2.91
C ALA A 124 17.58 -5.36 3.16
N LEU A 125 17.37 -4.31 2.37
CA LEU A 125 16.15 -3.51 2.41
C LEU A 125 14.90 -4.36 2.12
N TYR A 126 14.96 -5.26 1.13
CA TYR A 126 13.88 -6.18 0.84
C TYR A 126 13.56 -7.05 2.08
N GLN A 127 14.57 -7.69 2.68
CA GLN A 127 14.38 -8.54 3.86
C GLN A 127 13.78 -7.76 5.04
N HIS A 128 14.29 -6.55 5.32
CA HIS A 128 13.74 -5.69 6.35
C HIS A 128 12.25 -5.39 6.12
N ARG A 129 11.87 -5.04 4.90
CA ARG A 129 10.50 -4.69 4.54
C ARG A 129 9.51 -5.85 4.59
N LEU A 130 9.95 -7.10 4.43
CA LEU A 130 9.07 -8.25 4.59
C LEU A 130 8.39 -8.25 5.95
N ALA A 131 9.17 -8.03 7.03
CA ALA A 131 8.64 -7.98 8.39
C ALA A 131 7.69 -6.79 8.60
N VAL A 132 8.05 -5.61 8.04
CA VAL A 132 7.22 -4.40 8.12
C VAL A 132 5.87 -4.62 7.46
N TYR A 133 5.85 -5.13 6.22
CA TYR A 133 4.59 -5.36 5.50
C TYR A 133 3.73 -6.44 6.18
N ALA A 134 4.36 -7.54 6.63
CA ALA A 134 3.65 -8.59 7.35
C ALA A 134 3.04 -8.08 8.66
N GLY A 135 3.73 -7.16 9.36
CA GLY A 135 3.27 -6.60 10.63
C GLY A 135 2.05 -5.68 10.52
N VAL A 136 1.81 -5.07 9.36
CA VAL A 136 0.64 -4.19 9.13
C VAL A 136 -0.49 -4.88 8.36
N ALA A 137 -0.23 -6.04 7.77
CA ALA A 137 -1.17 -6.71 6.88
C ALA A 137 -2.29 -7.41 7.63
N THR A 138 -3.53 -7.20 7.20
CA THR A 138 -4.70 -8.01 7.56
C THR A 138 -4.85 -9.21 6.61
N LEU A 139 -4.28 -9.11 5.41
CA LEU A 139 -4.31 -10.13 4.38
C LEU A 139 -2.99 -10.15 3.62
N THR A 140 -2.40 -11.33 3.41
CA THR A 140 -1.23 -11.51 2.54
C THR A 140 -1.60 -12.33 1.31
N VAL A 141 -1.24 -11.82 0.11
CA VAL A 141 -1.48 -12.49 -1.17
C VAL A 141 -0.18 -12.56 -1.98
N ARG A 142 0.20 -13.76 -2.42
CA ARG A 142 1.35 -13.95 -3.30
C ARG A 142 1.04 -13.54 -4.74
N THR A 143 2.00 -12.88 -5.38
CA THR A 143 1.86 -12.38 -6.76
C THR A 143 2.79 -13.06 -7.76
N ASP A 144 3.74 -13.89 -7.29
CA ASP A 144 4.68 -14.60 -8.16
C ASP A 144 3.95 -15.53 -9.11
N GLY A 145 4.28 -15.45 -10.41
CA GLY A 145 3.69 -16.30 -11.44
C GLY A 145 2.20 -16.10 -11.69
N ARG A 146 1.56 -15.12 -11.05
CA ARG A 146 0.12 -14.87 -11.17
C ARG A 146 -0.18 -13.63 -12.02
N ARG A 147 -1.27 -13.70 -12.78
CA ARG A 147 -1.83 -12.53 -13.48
C ARG A 147 -2.52 -11.60 -12.48
N PRO A 148 -2.51 -10.27 -12.71
CA PRO A 148 -3.14 -9.30 -11.82
C PRO A 148 -4.62 -9.58 -11.53
N GLU A 149 -5.36 -10.08 -12.52
CA GLU A 149 -6.78 -10.42 -12.38
C GLU A 149 -6.98 -11.56 -11.35
N ALA A 150 -6.15 -12.61 -11.42
CA ALA A 150 -6.22 -13.73 -10.48
C ALA A 150 -5.83 -13.31 -9.05
N VAL A 151 -4.92 -12.34 -8.89
CA VAL A 151 -4.59 -11.74 -7.60
C VAL A 151 -5.76 -10.93 -7.07
N THR A 152 -6.40 -10.16 -7.94
CA THR A 152 -7.59 -9.33 -7.60
C THR A 152 -8.76 -10.20 -7.12
N GLU A 153 -9.08 -11.29 -7.83
CA GLU A 153 -10.15 -12.21 -7.43
C GLU A 153 -9.87 -12.87 -6.06
N ASP A 154 -8.62 -13.27 -5.82
CA ASP A 154 -8.21 -13.85 -4.53
C ASP A 154 -8.40 -12.84 -3.38
N ILE A 155 -8.03 -11.57 -3.59
CA ILE A 155 -8.26 -10.51 -2.61
C ILE A 155 -9.75 -10.33 -2.35
N LEU A 156 -10.57 -10.20 -3.38
CA LEU A 156 -12.02 -10.00 -3.25
C LEU A 156 -12.69 -11.14 -2.51
N ALA A 157 -12.38 -12.39 -2.87
CA ALA A 157 -12.94 -13.57 -2.20
C ALA A 157 -12.60 -13.61 -0.70
N ARG A 158 -11.36 -13.30 -0.34
CA ARG A 158 -10.89 -13.37 1.05
C ARG A 158 -11.30 -12.16 1.89
N THR A 159 -11.42 -10.99 1.29
CA THR A 159 -11.95 -9.79 2.00
C THR A 159 -13.45 -9.89 2.25
N ALA A 160 -14.22 -10.48 1.34
CA ALA A 160 -15.64 -10.75 1.57
C ALA A 160 -15.85 -11.70 2.78
N THR A 161 -15.04 -12.73 2.90
CA THR A 161 -15.08 -13.66 4.05
C THR A 161 -14.77 -12.95 5.37
N LEU A 162 -13.75 -12.07 5.39
CA LEU A 162 -13.39 -11.31 6.59
C LEU A 162 -14.50 -10.34 7.05
N LEU A 163 -15.32 -9.83 6.14
CA LEU A 163 -16.46 -8.97 6.46
C LEU A 163 -17.66 -9.76 7.04
N LEU A 164 -17.79 -11.04 6.68
CA LEU A 164 -18.85 -11.91 7.19
C LEU A 164 -18.52 -12.47 8.59
N ASP A 165 -17.25 -12.54 8.95
CA ASP A 165 -16.78 -13.02 10.26
C ASP A 165 -16.71 -11.92 11.35
N VAL A 166 -17.10 -10.68 11.04
CA VAL A 166 -17.22 -9.62 12.05
C VAL A 166 -18.52 -9.86 12.83
N PRO A 167 -18.49 -10.24 14.12
CA PRO A 167 -19.69 -10.38 14.92
C PRO A 167 -20.40 -9.02 14.94
N GLU A 168 -21.72 -9.01 14.71
CA GLU A 168 -22.56 -7.83 14.77
C GLU A 168 -22.23 -7.04 16.04
N ARG A 169 -21.58 -5.87 15.89
CA ARG A 169 -21.46 -4.93 17.00
C ARG A 169 -22.88 -4.54 17.36
N THR A 170 -23.35 -5.07 18.47
CA THR A 170 -24.63 -4.75 19.09
C THR A 170 -24.79 -3.23 19.12
N VAL A 171 -25.61 -2.70 18.24
CA VAL A 171 -26.09 -1.31 18.30
C VAL A 171 -27.05 -1.28 19.48
N SER A 172 -26.52 -1.00 20.65
CA SER A 172 -27.32 -0.67 21.83
C SER A 172 -27.98 0.68 21.58
N VAL A 173 -29.16 0.63 21.02
CA VAL A 173 -30.07 1.77 20.98
C VAL A 173 -30.45 2.05 22.44
N MET A 174 -29.80 3.05 23.04
CA MET A 174 -30.32 3.67 24.24
C MET A 174 -31.61 4.42 23.88
N GLN A 175 -32.75 3.72 23.98
CA GLN A 175 -34.03 4.36 24.22
C GLN A 175 -34.00 4.91 25.63
N ASN A 176 -33.84 6.22 25.75
CA ASN A 176 -34.15 6.93 26.98
C ASN A 176 -35.45 7.72 26.79
N ARG A 177 -36.33 7.42 27.70
CA ARG A 177 -37.62 8.04 27.98
C ARG A 177 -37.51 9.55 28.26
#